data_1ab2b99c1ec6532720324ceb4f3746ec
#
_entry.id   1ab2b99c1ec6532720324ceb4f3746ec
#
_cell.length_a   1.000
_cell.length_b   1.000
_cell.length_c   1.000
_cell.angle_alpha   90.00
_cell.angle_beta   90.00
_cell.angle_gamma   90.00
#
_symmetry.space_group_name_H-M   'P 1'
#
loop_
_entity.id
_entity.type
_entity.pdbx_description
1 polymer ?
#
loop_
_entity_poly.entity_id
_entity_poly.type
_entity_poly.pdbx_seq_one_letter_code
_entity_poly.pdbx_strand_id
1 'polypeptide(L)' 'MKYKIDDTVMINNTEWRIAEYRMGRGRQYTYTLSYEDTDGTYTTMSLNERAMDGLAKTGGMMGSVNEISE' A
#
# COMPACT_ATOMS: atom_id res chain seq x y z
N MET A 1 5.95 1.90 -12.08
CA MET A 1 5.30 1.86 -10.76
C MET A 1 4.81 0.45 -10.49
N LYS A 2 5.18 -0.11 -9.35
CA LYS A 2 4.86 -1.50 -9.03
C LYS A 2 3.46 -1.70 -8.49
N TYR A 3 2.96 -0.71 -7.77
CA TYR A 3 1.70 -0.84 -7.02
C TYR A 3 0.69 0.12 -7.60
N LYS A 4 -0.57 -0.26 -7.61
CA LYS A 4 -1.60 0.52 -8.28
C LYS A 4 -2.59 1.09 -7.29
N ILE A 5 -3.23 2.19 -7.67
CA ILE A 5 -4.33 2.76 -6.92
C ILE A 5 -5.42 1.68 -6.78
N ASP A 6 -6.00 1.60 -5.61
CA ASP A 6 -7.05 0.65 -5.22
C ASP A 6 -6.55 -0.77 -4.94
N ASP A 7 -5.26 -1.05 -5.10
CA ASP A 7 -4.72 -2.30 -4.61
C ASP A 7 -4.77 -2.31 -3.09
N THR A 8 -4.84 -3.49 -2.51
CA THR A 8 -4.97 -3.63 -1.07
C THR A 8 -3.74 -4.26 -0.46
N VAL A 9 -3.48 -3.90 0.77
CA VAL A 9 -2.34 -4.38 1.56
C VAL A 9 -2.88 -4.78 2.93
N MET A 10 -2.41 -5.90 3.45
CA MET A 10 -2.78 -6.33 4.78
C MET A 10 -1.66 -5.99 5.76
N ILE A 11 -1.96 -5.17 6.75
CA ILE A 11 -0.99 -4.79 7.78
C ILE A 11 -1.64 -5.03 9.14
N ASN A 12 -1.06 -5.90 9.93
CA ASN A 12 -1.59 -6.23 11.27
C ASN A 12 -3.08 -6.59 11.23
N ASN A 13 -3.44 -7.43 10.28
CA ASN A 13 -4.82 -7.89 10.11
C ASN A 13 -5.79 -6.77 9.72
N THR A 14 -5.29 -5.64 9.28
CA THR A 14 -6.12 -4.55 8.78
C THR A 14 -5.87 -4.39 7.30
N GLU A 15 -6.94 -4.36 6.54
CA GLU A 15 -6.84 -4.20 5.09
C GLU A 15 -6.78 -2.71 4.75
N TRP A 16 -5.71 -2.31 4.12
CA TRP A 16 -5.50 -0.93 3.68
C TRP A 16 -5.60 -0.87 2.17
N ARG A 17 -6.06 0.24 1.66
CA ARG A 17 -6.16 0.46 0.22
C ARG A 17 -5.17 1.55 -0.17
N ILE A 18 -4.53 1.38 -1.32
CA ILE A 18 -3.64 2.40 -1.87
C ILE A 18 -4.53 3.50 -2.46
N ALA A 19 -4.57 4.66 -1.80
CA ALA A 19 -5.43 5.75 -2.21
C ALA A 19 -4.77 6.66 -3.23
N GLU A 20 -3.47 6.88 -3.08
CA GLU A 20 -2.73 7.71 -4.03
C GLU A 20 -1.25 7.40 -3.96
N TYR A 21 -0.50 7.93 -4.91
CA TYR A 21 0.95 7.81 -4.90
C TYR A 21 1.55 9.11 -5.38
N ARG A 22 2.82 9.28 -5.04
CA ARG A 22 3.56 10.47 -5.43
C ARG A 22 4.99 10.05 -5.72
N MET A 23 5.57 10.59 -6.78
CA MET A 23 6.97 10.36 -7.08
C MET A 23 7.80 11.47 -6.46
N GLY A 24 8.74 11.09 -5.61
CA GLY A 24 9.65 12.03 -4.98
C GLY A 24 10.99 12.10 -5.70
N ARG A 25 11.96 12.64 -5.02
CA ARG A 25 13.30 12.76 -5.57
C ARG A 25 13.92 11.38 -5.76
N GLY A 26 14.77 11.26 -6.76
CA GLY A 26 15.44 10.01 -7.03
C GLY A 26 14.54 8.93 -7.57
N ARG A 27 13.40 9.31 -8.10
CA ARG A 27 12.42 8.40 -8.68
C ARG A 27 11.88 7.39 -7.68
N GLN A 28 11.80 7.80 -6.43
CA GLN A 28 11.19 6.95 -5.41
C GLN A 28 9.75 7.32 -5.25
N TYR A 29 8.89 6.31 -5.22
CA TYR A 29 7.47 6.51 -5.03
C TYR A 29 7.12 6.43 -3.56
N THR A 30 6.19 7.27 -3.14
CA THR A 30 5.58 7.22 -1.82
C THR A 30 4.10 6.95 -2.03
N TYR A 31 3.58 5.99 -1.31
CA TYR A 31 2.17 5.57 -1.42
C TYR A 31 1.42 5.99 -0.18
N THR A 32 0.21 6.51 -0.38
CA THR A 32 -0.68 6.82 0.73
C THR A 32 -1.72 5.73 0.82
N LEU A 33 -1.74 5.07 1.95
CA LEU A 33 -2.70 3.99 2.23
C LEU A 33 -3.81 4.53 3.10
N SER A 34 -5.00 4.00 2.93
CA SER A 34 -6.12 4.39 3.77
C SER A 34 -6.97 3.17 4.13
N TYR A 35 -7.62 3.23 5.27
CA TYR A 35 -8.65 2.28 5.59
C TYR A 35 -9.80 3.01 6.30
N GLU A 36 -10.98 2.44 6.18
CA GLU A 36 -12.18 3.00 6.78
C GLU A 36 -12.50 2.23 8.05
N ASP A 37 -12.62 2.95 9.14
CA ASP A 37 -12.98 2.36 10.42
C ASP A 37 -14.48 2.08 10.47
N THR A 38 -14.93 1.35 11.49
CA THR A 38 -16.32 0.97 11.62
C THR A 38 -17.25 2.17 11.79
N ASP A 39 -16.74 3.29 12.26
CA ASP A 39 -17.53 4.49 12.42
C ASP A 39 -17.50 5.41 11.19
N GLY A 40 -16.89 4.97 10.11
CA GLY A 40 -16.84 5.75 8.89
C GLY A 40 -15.67 6.71 8.79
N THR A 41 -14.81 6.76 9.78
CA THR A 41 -13.60 7.61 9.70
C THR A 41 -12.52 6.92 8.89
N TYR A 42 -11.76 7.72 8.16
CA TYR A 42 -10.62 7.19 7.40
C TYR A 42 -9.31 7.48 8.14
N THR A 43 -8.46 6.47 8.18
CA THR A 43 -7.11 6.63 8.70
C THR A 43 -6.16 6.47 7.52
N THR A 44 -5.14 7.31 7.45
CA THR A 44 -4.18 7.27 6.35
C THR A 44 -2.77 7.15 6.88
N MET A 45 -1.90 6.56 6.08
CA MET A 45 -0.47 6.56 6.36
C MET A 45 0.29 6.53 5.04
N SER A 46 1.54 6.98 5.07
CA SER A 46 2.39 7.01 3.89
C SER A 46 3.54 6.04 4.04
N LEU A 47 3.81 5.29 2.97
CA LEU A 47 4.92 4.35 2.93
C LEU A 47 5.68 4.55 1.63
N ASN A 48 7.00 4.50 1.68
CA ASN A 48 7.79 4.54 0.46
C ASN A 48 7.81 3.16 -0.20
N GLU A 49 8.35 3.10 -1.40
CA GLU A 49 8.34 1.85 -2.16
C GLU A 49 9.12 0.74 -1.45
N ARG A 50 10.20 1.10 -0.76
CA ARG A 50 10.98 0.13 -0.03
C ARG A 50 10.15 -0.53 1.08
N ALA A 51 9.36 0.25 1.80
CA ALA A 51 8.50 -0.28 2.83
C ALA A 51 7.40 -1.16 2.23
N MET A 52 6.86 -0.76 1.10
CA MET A 52 5.87 -1.56 0.38
C MET A 52 6.47 -2.90 -0.05
N ASP A 53 7.70 -2.88 -0.54
CA ASP A 53 8.39 -4.11 -0.94
C ASP A 53 8.59 -5.03 0.26
N GLY A 54 8.88 -4.47 1.41
CA GLY A 54 9.00 -5.26 2.63
C GLY A 54 7.71 -5.97 3.00
N LEU A 55 6.58 -5.27 2.85
CA LEU A 55 5.29 -5.89 3.09
C LEU A 55 5.01 -7.01 2.11
N ALA A 56 5.35 -6.81 0.85
CA ALA A 56 5.14 -7.85 -0.17
C ALA A 56 5.93 -9.11 0.16
N LYS A 57 7.16 -8.94 0.64
CA LYS A 57 7.99 -10.09 0.99
C LYS A 57 7.44 -10.87 2.17
N THR A 58 6.74 -10.21 3.06
CA THR A 58 6.16 -10.88 4.22
C THR A 58 4.76 -11.44 3.94
N GLY A 59 4.30 -11.29 2.69
CA GLY A 59 2.97 -11.79 2.34
C GLY A 59 1.84 -10.88 2.74
N GLY A 60 2.14 -9.62 3.05
CA GLY A 60 1.13 -8.67 3.46
C GLY A 60 0.34 -8.04 2.33
N MET A 61 0.80 -8.21 1.10
CA MET A 61 0.13 -7.61 -0.06
C MET A 61 -0.95 -8.53 -0.60
N MET A 62 -2.00 -7.94 -1.16
CA MET A 62 -3.14 -8.66 -1.69
C MET A 62 -3.51 -8.13 -3.06
N GLY A 63 -4.41 -8.83 -3.74
CA GLY A 63 -4.91 -8.40 -5.03
C GLY A 63 -3.86 -8.52 -6.11
N SER A 64 -3.89 -7.64 -7.07
CA SER A 64 -2.98 -7.71 -8.20
C SER A 64 -1.53 -7.56 -7.80
N VAL A 65 -1.27 -7.00 -6.64
CA VAL A 65 0.10 -6.82 -6.17
C VAL A 65 0.76 -8.16 -5.91
N ASN A 66 0.02 -9.12 -5.43
CA ASN A 66 0.56 -10.45 -5.18
C ASN A 66 1.04 -11.11 -6.46
N GLU A 67 0.42 -10.80 -7.55
CA GLU A 67 0.82 -11.36 -8.83
C GLU A 67 2.13 -10.76 -9.30
N ILE A 68 2.35 -9.51 -8.98
CA ILE A 68 3.56 -8.82 -9.38
C ILE A 68 4.77 -9.38 -8.64
N SER A 69 4.58 -9.83 -7.45
CA SER A 69 5.68 -10.27 -6.61
C SER A 69 6.30 -11.56 -7.08
N GLU A 70 5.74 -12.17 -8.07
CA GLU A 70 6.38 -13.33 -8.64
C GLU A 70 7.64 -12.93 -9.41
#